data_94dea2f499ccfeb5cf35b1fa2d9e0b9f
#
_entry.id   94dea2f499ccfeb5cf35b1fa2d9e0b9f
#
_cell.length_a   1.000
_cell.length_b   1.000
_cell.length_c   1.000
_cell.angle_alpha   90.00
_cell.angle_beta   90.00
_cell.angle_gamma   90.00
#
_symmetry.space_group_name_H-M   'P 1'
#
loop_
_entity.id
_entity.type
_entity.pdbx_description
1 polymer ?
#
loop_
_entity_poly.entity_id
_entity_poly.type
_entity_poly.pdbx_seq_one_letter_code
_entity_poly.pdbx_strand_id
1 'polypeptide(L)'
;TAFVVQAVVNNFAPLLFLTFQAQYGIELSKITVLITANFFIQIFVDLTAVLFVDRIGYRASTVLAHAMCATGLIFMTILPEILPSAFAGLLISVFCYAVGAGLLDITINPIVNSCPSTNSNQLLCLLHSFYCWGSVAAVGISTLFFALFSTDNWKIMSLVWAILPIVNAVMFARVPIAP
;
A
#
# COMPACT_ATOMS: atom_id res chain seq x y z
N THR A 1 -10.59 -1.04 -7.10
CA THR A 1 -10.22 -1.34 -5.69
C THR A 1 -8.69 -1.36 -5.48
N ALA A 2 -7.87 -1.86 -6.43
CA ALA A 2 -6.41 -1.97 -6.27
C ALA A 2 -5.73 -0.62 -6.00
N PHE A 3 -6.03 0.42 -6.75
CA PHE A 3 -5.50 1.77 -6.49
C PHE A 3 -5.99 2.40 -5.19
N VAL A 4 -7.10 1.94 -4.64
CA VAL A 4 -7.51 2.33 -3.29
C VAL A 4 -6.56 1.71 -2.24
N VAL A 5 -6.12 0.45 -2.45
CA VAL A 5 -5.09 -0.17 -1.58
C VAL A 5 -3.80 0.62 -1.61
N GLN A 6 -3.32 0.98 -2.80
CA GLN A 6 -2.13 1.80 -2.96
C GLN A 6 -2.28 3.17 -2.28
N ALA A 7 -3.43 3.81 -2.44
CA ALA A 7 -3.73 5.07 -1.77
C ALA A 7 -3.69 4.93 -0.24
N VAL A 8 -4.22 3.83 0.31
CA VAL A 8 -4.17 3.55 1.75
C VAL A 8 -2.72 3.42 2.23
N VAL A 9 -1.91 2.56 1.62
CA VAL A 9 -0.53 2.33 2.10
C VAL A 9 0.35 3.56 1.95
N ASN A 10 0.12 4.41 0.96
CA ASN A 10 0.90 5.63 0.74
C ASN A 10 0.50 6.79 1.67
N ASN A 11 -0.75 6.82 2.15
CA ASN A 11 -1.25 7.94 2.95
C ASN A 11 -1.42 7.61 4.43
N PHE A 12 -1.58 6.34 4.81
CA PHE A 12 -1.83 5.96 6.19
C PHE A 12 -0.59 6.13 7.09
N ALA A 13 0.59 5.66 6.65
CA ALA A 13 1.81 5.76 7.44
C ALA A 13 2.20 7.22 7.77
N PRO A 14 2.12 8.19 6.83
CA PRO A 14 2.35 9.61 7.14
C PRO A 14 1.47 10.19 8.25
N LEU A 15 0.23 9.73 8.39
CA LEU A 15 -0.68 10.17 9.46
C LEU A 15 -0.18 9.77 10.86
N LEU A 16 0.66 8.75 10.95
CA LEU A 16 1.14 8.18 12.20
C LEU A 16 2.51 8.73 12.65
N PHE A 17 3.09 9.68 11.92
CA PHE A 17 4.45 10.15 12.20
C PHE A 17 4.62 10.74 13.59
N LEU A 18 3.70 11.60 14.00
CA LEU A 18 3.72 12.17 15.36
C LEU A 18 3.50 11.08 16.42
N THR A 19 2.68 10.09 16.12
CA THR A 19 2.45 8.92 16.97
C THR A 19 3.72 8.09 17.12
N PHE A 20 4.42 7.81 16.01
CA PHE A 20 5.69 7.08 16.03
C PHE A 20 6.79 7.84 16.79
N GLN A 21 6.84 9.17 16.63
CA GLN A 21 7.75 10.02 17.40
C GLN A 21 7.45 9.95 18.89
N ALA A 22 6.19 10.10 19.27
CA ALA A 22 5.77 10.10 20.67
C ALA A 22 5.92 8.72 21.34
N GLN A 23 5.53 7.64 20.63
CA GLN A 23 5.47 6.30 21.21
C GLN A 23 6.84 5.60 21.22
N TYR A 24 7.64 5.78 20.16
CA TYR A 24 8.91 5.07 19.99
C TYR A 24 10.14 5.97 20.14
N GLY A 25 9.96 7.26 20.39
CA GLY A 25 11.08 8.22 20.53
C GLY A 25 11.89 8.38 19.23
N ILE A 26 11.30 8.11 18.06
CA ILE A 26 11.98 8.18 16.77
C ILE A 26 12.11 9.64 16.36
N GLU A 27 13.32 10.09 16.06
CA GLU A 27 13.57 11.44 15.55
C GLU A 27 12.81 11.69 14.22
N LEU A 28 12.31 12.91 14.06
CA LEU A 28 11.57 13.31 12.86
C LEU A 28 12.39 13.12 11.57
N SER A 29 13.70 13.31 11.64
CA SER A 29 14.64 13.03 10.55
C SER A 29 14.57 11.58 10.07
N LYS A 30 14.50 10.62 11.00
CA LYS A 30 14.37 9.18 10.68
C LYS A 30 12.99 8.86 10.12
N ILE A 31 11.95 9.53 10.60
CA ILE A 31 10.59 9.36 10.08
C ILE A 31 10.53 9.83 8.62
N THR A 32 11.19 10.95 8.29
CA THR A 32 11.29 11.41 6.90
C THR A 32 11.99 10.38 5.99
N VAL A 33 12.95 9.64 6.51
CA VAL A 33 13.60 8.54 5.78
C VAL A 33 12.60 7.44 5.40
N LEU A 34 11.60 7.17 6.24
CA LEU A 34 10.55 6.18 5.92
C LEU A 34 9.73 6.59 4.69
N ILE A 35 9.40 7.89 4.56
CA ILE A 35 8.68 8.40 3.37
C ILE A 35 9.57 8.27 2.14
N THR A 36 10.80 8.74 2.25
CA THR A 36 11.76 8.71 1.13
C THR A 36 11.99 7.28 0.69
N ALA A 37 12.18 6.35 1.64
CA ALA A 37 12.34 4.93 1.36
C ALA A 37 11.11 4.36 0.64
N ASN A 38 9.88 4.70 1.07
CA ASN A 38 8.66 4.25 0.43
C ASN A 38 8.65 4.60 -1.06
N PHE A 39 8.84 5.86 -1.41
CA PHE A 39 8.80 6.29 -2.81
C PHE A 39 10.01 5.78 -3.61
N PHE A 40 11.20 5.74 -3.00
CA PHE A 40 12.39 5.21 -3.65
C PHE A 40 12.23 3.72 -4.00
N ILE A 41 11.70 2.92 -3.08
CA ILE A 41 11.42 1.50 -3.31
C ILE A 41 10.37 1.33 -4.42
N GLN A 42 9.29 2.14 -4.42
CA GLN A 42 8.30 2.09 -5.49
C GLN A 42 8.94 2.35 -6.85
N ILE A 43 9.71 3.44 -7.01
CA ILE A 43 10.41 3.74 -8.26
C ILE A 43 11.34 2.60 -8.68
N PHE A 44 12.07 2.01 -7.73
CA PHE A 44 12.96 0.89 -8.01
C PHE A 44 12.19 -0.35 -8.48
N VAL A 45 11.06 -0.64 -7.85
CA VAL A 45 10.16 -1.72 -8.26
C VAL A 45 9.59 -1.43 -9.65
N ASP A 46 9.14 -0.21 -9.91
CA ASP A 46 8.61 0.21 -11.22
C ASP A 46 9.62 -0.04 -12.34
N LEU A 47 10.87 0.29 -12.11
CA LEU A 47 11.94 0.08 -13.11
C LEU A 47 12.30 -1.39 -13.31
N THR A 48 12.21 -2.20 -12.27
CA THR A 48 12.67 -3.60 -12.31
C THR A 48 11.54 -4.59 -12.59
N ALA A 49 10.31 -4.29 -12.18
CA ALA A 49 9.18 -5.20 -12.31
C ALA A 49 8.84 -5.53 -13.77
N VAL A 50 9.08 -4.60 -14.70
CA VAL A 50 8.91 -4.86 -16.15
C VAL A 50 9.69 -6.11 -16.61
N LEU A 51 10.83 -6.39 -15.97
CA LEU A 51 11.69 -7.52 -16.34
C LEU A 51 11.12 -8.87 -15.92
N PHE A 52 10.27 -8.92 -14.90
CA PHE A 52 9.78 -10.18 -14.32
C PHE A 52 8.26 -10.33 -14.33
N VAL A 53 7.48 -9.25 -14.39
CA VAL A 53 6.01 -9.31 -14.41
C VAL A 53 5.53 -10.08 -15.65
N ASP A 54 6.14 -9.86 -16.82
CA ASP A 54 5.79 -10.59 -18.04
C ASP A 54 6.09 -12.11 -17.95
N ARG A 55 7.06 -12.50 -17.12
CA ARG A 55 7.41 -13.92 -16.90
C ARG A 55 6.50 -14.61 -15.88
N ILE A 56 6.15 -13.90 -14.82
CA ILE A 56 5.33 -14.41 -13.71
C ILE A 56 3.84 -14.34 -14.07
N GLY A 57 3.46 -13.38 -14.91
CA GLY A 57 2.11 -13.07 -15.31
C GLY A 57 1.42 -12.05 -14.41
N TYR A 58 0.56 -11.23 -14.99
CA TYR A 58 -0.11 -10.11 -14.33
C TYR A 58 -0.96 -10.56 -13.12
N ARG A 59 -1.61 -11.72 -13.21
CA ARG A 59 -2.42 -12.26 -12.11
C ARG A 59 -1.59 -12.55 -10.86
N ALA A 60 -0.51 -13.32 -11.02
CA ALA A 60 0.33 -13.69 -9.89
C ALA A 60 1.02 -12.46 -9.28
N SER A 61 1.49 -11.54 -10.14
CA SER A 61 2.11 -10.29 -9.72
C SER A 61 1.12 -9.40 -8.94
N THR A 62 -0.15 -9.30 -9.39
CA THR A 62 -1.18 -8.50 -8.68
C THR A 62 -1.55 -9.13 -7.34
N VAL A 63 -1.69 -10.45 -7.26
CA VAL A 63 -1.93 -11.15 -5.99
C VAL A 63 -0.76 -10.96 -5.02
N LEU A 64 0.48 -11.10 -5.51
CA LEU A 64 1.68 -10.84 -4.73
C LEU A 64 1.72 -9.40 -4.22
N ALA A 65 1.40 -8.44 -5.07
CA ALA A 65 1.36 -7.02 -4.70
C ALA A 65 0.41 -6.76 -3.52
N HIS A 66 -0.80 -7.29 -3.59
CA HIS A 66 -1.77 -7.17 -2.50
C HIS A 66 -1.32 -7.89 -1.22
N ALA A 67 -0.73 -9.08 -1.35
CA ALA A 67 -0.17 -9.81 -0.22
C ALA A 67 0.96 -9.02 0.46
N MET A 68 1.84 -8.39 -0.31
CA MET A 68 2.92 -7.54 0.20
C MET A 68 2.37 -6.29 0.90
N CYS A 69 1.33 -5.64 0.35
CA CYS A 69 0.66 -4.51 1.01
C CYS A 69 0.03 -4.92 2.34
N ALA A 70 -0.68 -6.04 2.39
CA ALA A 70 -1.27 -6.57 3.62
C ALA A 70 -0.21 -6.90 4.67
N THR A 71 0.85 -7.61 4.24
CA THR A 71 1.97 -7.98 5.12
C THR A 71 2.64 -6.73 5.70
N GLY A 72 2.88 -5.71 4.89
CA GLY A 72 3.48 -4.45 5.36
C GLY A 72 2.63 -3.74 6.41
N LEU A 73 1.31 -3.66 6.22
CA LEU A 73 0.38 -3.07 7.21
C LEU A 73 0.33 -3.88 8.51
N ILE A 74 0.36 -5.21 8.44
CA ILE A 74 0.41 -6.08 9.61
C ILE A 74 1.76 -5.95 10.32
N PHE A 75 2.86 -5.99 9.58
CA PHE A 75 4.21 -5.86 10.14
C PHE A 75 4.41 -4.53 10.85
N MET A 76 3.81 -3.45 10.36
CA MET A 76 3.87 -2.14 11.01
C MET A 76 3.31 -2.17 12.45
N THR A 77 2.37 -3.07 12.76
CA THR A 77 1.80 -3.21 14.11
C THR A 77 2.64 -4.09 15.04
N ILE A 78 3.46 -4.98 14.50
CA ILE A 78 4.13 -6.05 15.24
C ILE A 78 5.64 -5.80 15.35
N LEU A 79 6.32 -5.52 14.22
CA LEU A 79 7.78 -5.45 14.17
C LEU A 79 8.41 -4.36 15.04
N PRO A 80 7.82 -3.16 15.18
CA PRO A 80 8.39 -2.13 16.06
C PRO A 80 8.47 -2.53 17.53
N GLU A 81 7.69 -3.53 17.95
CA GLU A 81 7.67 -4.02 19.35
C GLU A 81 8.57 -5.23 19.57
N ILE A 82 8.76 -6.05 18.53
CA ILE A 82 9.58 -7.28 18.64
C ILE A 82 11.05 -7.00 18.38
N LEU A 83 11.35 -6.06 17.48
CA LEU A 83 12.72 -5.77 17.09
C LEU A 83 13.41 -4.83 18.10
N PRO A 84 14.72 -4.97 18.29
CA PRO A 84 15.50 -4.10 19.18
C PRO A 84 15.42 -2.62 18.80
N SER A 85 15.11 -2.32 17.54
CA SER A 85 14.93 -0.97 17.02
C SER A 85 13.54 -0.85 16.37
N ALA A 86 12.68 -0.02 16.94
CA ALA A 86 11.36 0.26 16.39
C ALA A 86 11.46 0.86 14.96
N PHE A 87 12.48 1.69 14.71
CA PHE A 87 12.74 2.24 13.38
C PHE A 87 13.01 1.13 12.34
N ALA A 88 13.82 0.12 12.69
CA ALA A 88 14.09 -1.00 11.79
C ALA A 88 12.80 -1.79 11.48
N GLY A 89 11.94 -1.99 12.48
CA GLY A 89 10.63 -2.62 12.30
C GLY A 89 9.72 -1.86 11.34
N LEU A 90 9.66 -0.54 11.49
CA LEU A 90 8.92 0.33 10.58
C LEU A 90 9.51 0.31 9.17
N LEU A 91 10.84 0.33 9.04
CA LEU A 91 11.50 0.31 7.73
C LEU A 91 11.23 -0.98 6.96
N ILE A 92 11.25 -2.14 7.63
CA ILE A 92 10.89 -3.43 7.03
C ILE A 92 9.41 -3.43 6.59
N SER A 93 8.54 -2.87 7.41
CA SER A 93 7.11 -2.75 7.08
C SER A 93 6.88 -1.87 5.86
N VAL A 94 7.57 -0.72 5.81
CA VAL A 94 7.58 0.19 4.65
C VAL A 94 8.09 -0.52 3.41
N PHE A 95 9.20 -1.27 3.52
CA PHE A 95 9.73 -2.04 2.40
C PHE A 95 8.68 -3.01 1.83
N CYS A 96 8.00 -3.76 2.69
CA CYS A 96 6.98 -4.71 2.25
C CYS A 96 5.83 -4.02 1.49
N TYR A 97 5.19 -3.00 2.07
CA TYR A 97 4.07 -2.38 1.39
C TYR A 97 4.49 -1.50 0.21
N ALA A 98 5.69 -0.91 0.21
CA ALA A 98 6.19 -0.14 -0.93
C ALA A 98 6.46 -1.03 -2.16
N VAL A 99 7.01 -2.23 -1.96
CA VAL A 99 7.13 -3.24 -3.02
C VAL A 99 5.75 -3.60 -3.56
N GLY A 100 4.77 -3.82 -2.68
CA GLY A 100 3.39 -4.08 -3.09
C GLY A 100 2.79 -2.92 -3.90
N ALA A 101 2.96 -1.69 -3.44
CA ALA A 101 2.43 -0.49 -4.10
C ALA A 101 3.04 -0.28 -5.50
N GLY A 102 4.36 -0.43 -5.66
CA GLY A 102 5.02 -0.35 -6.96
C GLY A 102 4.55 -1.46 -7.91
N LEU A 103 4.41 -2.71 -7.44
CA LEU A 103 3.85 -3.78 -8.26
C LEU A 103 2.41 -3.50 -8.73
N LEU A 104 1.58 -2.82 -7.91
CA LEU A 104 0.23 -2.42 -8.31
C LEU A 104 0.27 -1.41 -9.46
N ASP A 105 1.17 -0.44 -9.43
CA ASP A 105 1.30 0.56 -10.50
C ASP A 105 1.54 -0.08 -11.86
N ILE A 106 2.44 -1.05 -11.92
CA ILE A 106 2.81 -1.72 -13.17
C ILE A 106 1.77 -2.73 -13.63
N THR A 107 1.10 -3.42 -12.72
CA THR A 107 0.20 -4.52 -13.08
C THR A 107 -1.21 -4.07 -13.43
N ILE A 108 -1.75 -3.05 -12.76
CA ILE A 108 -3.15 -2.68 -12.90
C ILE A 108 -3.42 -1.90 -14.19
N ASN A 109 -2.52 -1.02 -14.63
CA ASN A 109 -2.68 -0.26 -15.86
C ASN A 109 -2.80 -1.16 -17.11
N PRO A 110 -1.91 -2.14 -17.34
CA PRO A 110 -2.07 -3.09 -18.47
C PRO A 110 -3.33 -3.95 -18.37
N ILE A 111 -3.70 -4.41 -17.16
CA ILE A 111 -4.94 -5.18 -16.96
C ILE A 111 -6.16 -4.38 -17.39
N VAL A 112 -6.24 -3.10 -17.02
CA VAL A 112 -7.35 -2.23 -17.43
C VAL A 112 -7.33 -1.94 -18.92
N ASN A 113 -6.16 -1.75 -19.51
CA ASN A 113 -6.02 -1.55 -20.96
C ASN A 113 -6.41 -2.78 -21.78
N SER A 114 -6.27 -4.00 -21.25
CA SER A 114 -6.67 -5.23 -21.91
C SER A 114 -8.19 -5.48 -21.84
N CYS A 115 -8.93 -4.72 -21.04
CA CYS A 115 -10.38 -4.84 -20.99
C CYS A 115 -11.01 -4.35 -22.30
N PRO A 116 -11.93 -5.11 -22.91
CA PRO A 116 -12.62 -4.70 -24.12
C PRO A 116 -13.51 -3.48 -23.84
N SER A 117 -13.03 -2.31 -24.19
CA SER A 117 -13.78 -1.05 -24.04
C SER A 117 -13.58 -0.16 -25.25
N THR A 118 -14.59 0.62 -25.57
CA THR A 118 -14.53 1.60 -26.66
C THR A 118 -13.64 2.81 -26.35
N ASN A 119 -13.28 3.04 -25.05
CA ASN A 119 -12.51 4.20 -24.59
C ASN A 119 -11.54 3.85 -23.46
N SER A 120 -10.40 3.23 -23.78
CA SER A 120 -9.36 2.86 -22.81
C SER A 120 -8.85 4.06 -21.98
N ASN A 121 -8.74 5.24 -22.61
CA ASN A 121 -8.31 6.45 -21.92
C ASN A 121 -9.27 6.89 -20.80
N GLN A 122 -10.58 6.74 -21.00
CA GLN A 122 -11.57 7.05 -19.97
C GLN A 122 -11.47 6.08 -18.80
N LEU A 123 -11.21 4.80 -19.05
CA LEU A 123 -11.02 3.80 -18.00
C LEU A 123 -9.76 4.07 -17.19
N LEU A 124 -8.66 4.50 -17.82
CA LEU A 124 -7.44 4.88 -17.12
C LEU A 124 -7.66 6.14 -16.27
N CYS A 125 -8.33 7.17 -16.80
CA CYS A 125 -8.68 8.36 -16.02
C CYS A 125 -9.55 7.99 -14.80
N LEU A 126 -10.54 7.11 -14.98
CA LEU A 126 -11.37 6.61 -13.88
C LEU A 126 -10.54 5.84 -12.85
N LEU A 127 -9.60 5.01 -13.29
CA LEU A 127 -8.71 4.26 -12.44
C LEU A 127 -7.86 5.17 -11.54
N HIS A 128 -7.25 6.22 -12.12
CA HIS A 128 -6.51 7.21 -11.35
C HIS A 128 -7.40 8.03 -10.42
N SER A 129 -8.66 8.31 -10.82
CA SER A 129 -9.64 8.94 -9.94
C SER A 129 -9.92 8.09 -8.70
N PHE A 130 -9.93 6.76 -8.81
CA PHE A 130 -10.06 5.87 -7.65
C PHE A 130 -8.88 5.96 -6.69
N TYR A 131 -7.66 6.26 -7.17
CA TYR A 131 -6.55 6.56 -6.29
C TYR A 131 -6.79 7.84 -5.49
N CYS A 132 -7.21 8.91 -6.15
CA CYS A 132 -7.50 10.19 -5.49
C CYS A 132 -8.62 10.05 -4.45
N TRP A 133 -9.73 9.42 -4.81
CA TRP A 133 -10.82 9.15 -3.86
C TRP A 133 -10.40 8.21 -2.74
N GLY A 134 -9.57 7.21 -3.05
CA GLY A 134 -8.96 6.32 -2.08
C GLY A 134 -8.08 7.07 -1.08
N SER A 135 -7.31 8.05 -1.54
CA SER A 135 -6.47 8.90 -0.68
C SER A 135 -7.32 9.75 0.27
N VAL A 136 -8.37 10.40 -0.26
CA VAL A 136 -9.32 11.18 0.57
C VAL A 136 -10.00 10.28 1.59
N ALA A 137 -10.46 9.11 1.17
CA ALA A 137 -11.10 8.14 2.08
C ALA A 137 -10.13 7.63 3.14
N ALA A 138 -8.90 7.26 2.77
CA ALA A 138 -7.89 6.76 3.70
C ALA A 138 -7.57 7.80 4.78
N VAL A 139 -7.32 9.04 4.37
CA VAL A 139 -7.04 10.14 5.31
C VAL A 139 -8.26 10.47 6.14
N GLY A 140 -9.44 10.66 5.51
CA GLY A 140 -10.65 11.07 6.20
C GLY A 140 -11.15 10.03 7.20
N ILE A 141 -11.22 8.75 6.82
CA ILE A 141 -11.66 7.66 7.71
C ILE A 141 -10.65 7.48 8.87
N SER A 142 -9.34 7.49 8.58
CA SER A 142 -8.34 7.35 9.61
C SER A 142 -8.36 8.53 10.59
N THR A 143 -8.49 9.75 10.09
CA THR A 143 -8.58 10.95 10.94
C THR A 143 -9.84 10.92 11.81
N LEU A 144 -10.98 10.54 11.24
CA LEU A 144 -12.23 10.40 11.99
C LEU A 144 -12.10 9.31 13.08
N PHE A 145 -11.50 8.17 12.73
CA PHE A 145 -11.24 7.10 13.70
C PHE A 145 -10.37 7.60 14.86
N PHE A 146 -9.28 8.31 14.58
CA PHE A 146 -8.40 8.85 15.61
C PHE A 146 -9.06 9.95 16.45
N ALA A 147 -9.94 10.74 15.87
CA ALA A 147 -10.73 11.73 16.61
C ALA A 147 -11.73 11.08 17.59
N LEU A 148 -12.27 9.92 17.25
CA LEU A 148 -13.26 9.21 18.09
C LEU A 148 -12.61 8.25 19.11
N PHE A 149 -11.51 7.58 18.76
CA PHE A 149 -10.92 6.48 19.52
C PHE A 149 -9.48 6.72 19.99
N SER A 150 -8.94 7.93 19.82
CA SER A 150 -7.53 8.27 20.07
C SER A 150 -6.53 7.65 19.07
N THR A 151 -5.44 8.35 18.87
CA THR A 151 -4.31 7.89 18.03
C THR A 151 -3.58 6.67 18.61
N ASP A 152 -3.75 6.37 19.91
CA ASP A 152 -3.16 5.20 20.55
C ASP A 152 -3.68 3.88 19.95
N ASN A 153 -4.87 3.91 19.34
CA ASN A 153 -5.49 2.77 18.69
C ASN A 153 -5.09 2.60 17.20
N TRP A 154 -4.01 3.24 16.76
CA TRP A 154 -3.57 3.20 15.37
C TRP A 154 -3.31 1.79 14.83
N LYS A 155 -2.90 0.84 15.68
CA LYS A 155 -2.70 -0.56 15.30
C LYS A 155 -3.99 -1.22 14.84
N ILE A 156 -5.10 -0.94 15.50
CA ILE A 156 -6.42 -1.45 15.10
C ILE A 156 -6.76 -0.92 13.71
N MET A 157 -6.53 0.38 13.48
CA MET A 157 -6.80 1.00 12.18
C MET A 157 -5.89 0.42 11.08
N SER A 158 -4.62 0.14 11.38
CA SER A 158 -3.72 -0.53 10.44
C SER A 158 -4.22 -1.92 10.05
N LEU A 159 -4.71 -2.70 11.02
CA LEU A 159 -5.29 -4.03 10.76
C LEU A 159 -6.60 -3.95 9.97
N VAL A 160 -7.43 -2.95 10.23
CA VAL A 160 -8.65 -2.68 9.44
C VAL A 160 -8.28 -2.39 7.99
N TRP A 161 -7.29 -1.54 7.75
CA TRP A 161 -6.80 -1.27 6.40
C TRP A 161 -6.16 -2.50 5.74
N ALA A 162 -5.54 -3.41 6.50
CA ALA A 162 -4.97 -4.65 5.96
C ALA A 162 -6.04 -5.62 5.41
N ILE A 163 -7.30 -5.52 5.85
CA ILE A 163 -8.40 -6.33 5.30
C ILE A 163 -8.60 -6.05 3.81
N LEU A 164 -8.47 -4.79 3.38
CA LEU A 164 -8.71 -4.40 2.00
C LEU A 164 -7.77 -5.10 0.99
N PRO A 165 -6.45 -5.08 1.16
CA PRO A 165 -5.55 -5.83 0.27
C PRO A 165 -5.73 -7.35 0.39
N ILE A 166 -6.08 -7.90 1.56
CA ILE A 166 -6.36 -9.33 1.71
C ILE A 166 -7.57 -9.73 0.85
N VAL A 167 -8.68 -8.98 0.94
CA VAL A 167 -9.89 -9.23 0.14
C VAL A 167 -9.57 -9.11 -1.35
N ASN A 168 -8.82 -8.08 -1.75
CA ASN A 168 -8.42 -7.90 -3.14
C ASN A 168 -7.50 -9.03 -3.63
N ALA A 169 -6.55 -9.50 -2.83
CA ALA A 169 -5.71 -10.64 -3.18
C ALA A 169 -6.55 -11.89 -3.52
N VAL A 170 -7.56 -12.18 -2.68
CA VAL A 170 -8.49 -13.31 -2.91
C VAL A 170 -9.35 -13.08 -4.17
N MET A 171 -9.81 -11.86 -4.39
CA MET A 171 -10.59 -11.51 -5.59
C MET A 171 -9.75 -11.70 -6.86
N PHE A 172 -8.55 -11.13 -6.92
CA PHE A 172 -7.66 -11.23 -8.09
C PHE A 172 -7.16 -12.66 -8.32
N ALA A 173 -7.05 -13.48 -7.27
CA ALA A 173 -6.74 -14.90 -7.43
C ALA A 173 -7.85 -15.68 -8.15
N ARG A 174 -9.12 -15.23 -8.06
CA ARG A 174 -10.29 -15.93 -8.60
C ARG A 174 -10.80 -15.37 -9.93
N VAL A 175 -10.61 -14.07 -10.18
CA VAL A 175 -11.09 -13.43 -11.43
C VAL A 175 -10.22 -13.86 -12.60
N PRO A 176 -10.78 -14.28 -13.75
CA PRO A 176 -10.01 -14.53 -14.96
C PRO A 176 -9.43 -13.21 -15.49
N ILE A 177 -8.11 -13.08 -15.42
CA ILE A 177 -7.36 -11.98 -16.04
C ILE A 177 -6.84 -12.56 -17.37
N ALA A 178 -7.08 -11.84 -18.48
CA ALA A 178 -6.52 -12.20 -19.76
C ALA A 178 -4.97 -12.22 -19.68
N PRO A 179 -4.32 -13.18 -20.32
CA PRO A 179 -2.87 -13.27 -20.36
C PRO A 179 -2.23 -12.08 -21.06
#